data_eb9b06de1f53a9064d1f9e365e7e4694
#
_entry.id   eb9b06de1f53a9064d1f9e365e7e4694
#
_cell.length_a   1.000
_cell.length_b   1.000
_cell.length_c   1.000
_cell.angle_alpha   90.00
_cell.angle_beta   90.00
_cell.angle_gamma   90.00
#
_symmetry.space_group_name_H-M   'P 1'
#
loop_
_entity.id
_entity.type
_entity.pdbx_description
1 polymer ?
#
loop_
_entity_poly.entity_id
_entity_poly.type
_entity_poly.pdbx_seq_one_letter_code
_entity_poly.pdbx_strand_id
1 'polypeptide(L)'
;VISACKEFFPGIQQIAVFDTSFHQTMEPDHYLYALPMKYYETHKIRRYGFHGISHQYVYEKLITNYELRITDSKKNKNNLKVITCHIGN
;
A
#
# COMPACT_ATOMS: atom_id res chain seq x y z
N VAL A 1 -7.17 22.45 -5.80
CA VAL A 1 -5.69 22.24 -5.75
C VAL A 1 -5.16 21.93 -7.15
N ILE A 2 -5.58 20.83 -7.80
CA ILE A 2 -5.05 20.40 -9.12
C ILE A 2 -5.18 21.51 -10.18
N SER A 3 -6.34 22.17 -10.26
CA SER A 3 -6.56 23.26 -11.23
C SER A 3 -5.60 24.43 -11.00
N ALA A 4 -5.42 24.82 -9.73
CA ALA A 4 -4.46 25.87 -9.37
C ALA A 4 -3.02 25.46 -9.71
N CYS A 5 -2.62 24.22 -9.44
CA CYS A 5 -1.29 23.73 -9.81
C CYS A 5 -1.05 23.78 -11.33
N LYS A 6 -2.05 23.46 -12.15
CA LYS A 6 -1.95 23.55 -13.62
C LYS A 6 -1.81 24.98 -14.10
N GLU A 7 -2.49 25.91 -13.43
CA GLU A 7 -2.45 27.33 -13.77
C GLU A 7 -1.10 27.96 -13.40
N PHE A 8 -0.61 27.71 -12.16
CA PHE A 8 0.64 28.31 -11.69
C PHE A 8 1.91 27.61 -12.22
N PHE A 9 1.79 26.33 -12.61
CA PHE A 9 2.91 25.55 -13.08
C PHE A 9 2.59 24.88 -14.43
N PRO A 10 2.39 25.64 -15.50
CA PRO A 10 2.09 25.09 -16.82
C PRO A 10 3.27 24.25 -17.32
N GLY A 11 2.97 23.08 -17.86
CA GLY A 11 3.98 22.18 -18.44
C GLY A 11 4.69 21.27 -17.45
N ILE A 12 4.47 21.42 -16.13
CA ILE A 12 5.00 20.49 -15.14
C ILE A 12 4.09 19.26 -15.06
N GLN A 13 4.71 18.09 -15.15
CA GLN A 13 3.99 16.82 -14.96
C GLN A 13 3.43 16.73 -13.54
N GLN A 14 2.15 16.40 -13.45
CA GLN A 14 1.47 16.19 -12.17
C GLN A 14 1.22 14.69 -11.97
N ILE A 15 1.70 14.17 -10.85
CA ILE A 15 1.58 12.75 -10.48
C ILE A 15 0.74 12.66 -9.22
N ALA A 16 -0.35 11.87 -9.29
CA ALA A 16 -1.15 11.55 -8.12
C ALA A 16 -0.59 10.30 -7.44
N VAL A 17 -0.39 10.39 -6.14
CA VAL A 17 -0.01 9.26 -5.28
C VAL A 17 -1.13 9.01 -4.29
N PHE A 18 -1.69 7.80 -4.32
CA PHE A 18 -2.83 7.44 -3.50
C PHE A 18 -2.38 6.62 -2.28
N ASP A 19 -2.88 7.01 -1.12
CA ASP A 19 -2.58 6.37 0.17
C ASP A 19 -3.03 4.90 0.25
N THR A 20 -3.98 4.51 -0.60
CA THR A 20 -4.51 3.16 -0.68
C THR A 20 -3.84 2.28 -1.74
N SER A 21 -2.94 2.83 -2.56
CA SER A 21 -2.40 2.11 -3.74
C SER A 21 -1.58 0.87 -3.38
N PHE A 22 -0.82 0.92 -2.29
CA PHE A 22 -0.03 -0.22 -1.80
C PHE A 22 -0.90 -1.44 -1.42
N HIS A 23 -2.14 -1.19 -1.01
CA HIS A 23 -3.07 -2.24 -0.56
C HIS A 23 -3.96 -2.81 -1.67
N GLN A 24 -3.78 -2.41 -2.92
CA GLN A 24 -4.63 -2.87 -4.04
C GLN A 24 -4.43 -4.35 -4.39
N THR A 25 -3.33 -4.95 -3.96
CA THR A 25 -3.00 -6.36 -4.19
C THR A 25 -3.65 -7.31 -3.16
N MET A 26 -4.45 -6.79 -2.22
CA MET A 26 -5.17 -7.64 -1.28
C MET A 26 -6.16 -8.56 -2.02
N GLU A 27 -6.15 -9.83 -1.65
CA GLU A 27 -7.11 -10.81 -2.17
C GLU A 27 -8.50 -10.64 -1.53
N PRO A 28 -9.57 -11.16 -2.15
CA PRO A 28 -10.94 -11.01 -1.67
C PRO A 28 -11.18 -11.41 -0.22
N ASP A 29 -10.56 -12.49 0.24
CA ASP A 29 -10.64 -12.98 1.62
C ASP A 29 -10.00 -12.02 2.64
N HIS A 30 -9.14 -11.12 2.19
CA HIS A 30 -8.50 -10.10 3.04
C HIS A 30 -9.25 -8.77 3.04
N TYR A 31 -9.90 -8.39 1.94
CA TYR A 31 -10.58 -7.11 1.87
C TYR A 31 -12.10 -7.15 2.07
N LEU A 32 -12.73 -8.29 1.89
CA LEU A 32 -14.17 -8.44 2.12
C LEU A 32 -14.48 -8.52 3.62
N TYR A 33 -15.56 -7.90 4.03
CA TYR A 33 -16.13 -8.10 5.35
C TYR A 33 -17.12 -9.28 5.33
N ALA A 34 -17.31 -9.93 6.47
CA ALA A 34 -18.29 -10.99 6.66
C ALA A 34 -19.72 -10.42 6.70
N LEU A 35 -20.11 -9.75 5.60
CA LEU A 35 -21.41 -9.13 5.36
C LEU A 35 -22.03 -9.71 4.09
N PRO A 36 -23.35 -9.63 3.90
CA PRO A 36 -23.97 -10.02 2.63
C PRO A 36 -23.30 -9.32 1.44
N MET A 37 -22.95 -10.09 0.41
CA MET A 37 -22.16 -9.64 -0.76
C MET A 37 -22.74 -8.40 -1.44
N LYS A 38 -24.07 -8.22 -1.38
CA LYS A 38 -24.76 -7.04 -1.92
C LYS A 38 -24.18 -5.70 -1.45
N TYR A 39 -23.65 -5.63 -0.24
CA TYR A 39 -23.05 -4.40 0.28
C TYR A 39 -21.74 -4.07 -0.43
N TYR A 40 -20.96 -5.07 -0.76
CA TYR A 40 -19.78 -4.87 -1.60
C TYR A 40 -20.14 -4.53 -3.04
N GLU A 41 -21.07 -5.28 -3.64
CA GLU A 41 -21.45 -5.12 -5.05
C GLU A 41 -22.08 -3.75 -5.31
N THR A 42 -23.00 -3.31 -4.43
CA THR A 42 -23.75 -2.06 -4.62
C THR A 42 -23.01 -0.84 -4.07
N HIS A 43 -22.42 -0.97 -2.89
CA HIS A 43 -21.88 0.18 -2.14
C HIS A 43 -20.35 0.16 -2.03
N LYS A 44 -19.70 -0.86 -2.57
CA LYS A 44 -18.24 -1.05 -2.50
C LYS A 44 -17.71 -1.03 -1.05
N ILE A 45 -18.52 -1.53 -0.10
CA ILE A 45 -18.11 -1.65 1.31
C ILE A 45 -17.09 -2.77 1.43
N ARG A 46 -15.85 -2.38 1.68
CA ARG A 46 -14.70 -3.28 1.81
C ARG A 46 -13.59 -2.63 2.62
N ARG A 47 -12.57 -3.41 2.98
CA ARG A 47 -11.30 -2.87 3.48
C ARG A 47 -10.49 -2.34 2.31
N TYR A 48 -10.03 -1.09 2.40
CA TYR A 48 -9.15 -0.46 1.40
C TYR A 48 -7.70 -0.38 1.87
N GLY A 49 -7.48 -0.25 3.17
CA GLY A 49 -6.19 0.08 3.75
C GLY A 49 -5.87 1.57 3.63
N PHE A 50 -5.00 2.06 4.51
CA PHE A 50 -4.54 3.45 4.54
C PHE A 50 -3.04 3.49 4.83
N HIS A 51 -2.45 4.71 4.78
CA HIS A 51 -1.03 4.92 5.04
C HIS A 51 -0.12 4.06 4.13
N GLY A 52 -0.60 3.75 2.91
CA GLY A 52 0.08 2.84 2.00
C GLY A 52 1.49 3.25 1.67
N ILE A 53 1.74 4.54 1.49
CA ILE A 53 3.08 5.10 1.22
C ILE A 53 4.04 4.78 2.38
N SER A 54 3.57 4.96 3.63
CA SER A 54 4.36 4.66 4.82
C SER A 54 4.66 3.16 4.95
N HIS A 55 3.64 2.32 4.82
CA HIS A 55 3.80 0.87 4.90
C HIS A 55 4.72 0.33 3.80
N GLN A 56 4.57 0.83 2.57
CA GLN A 56 5.40 0.47 1.45
C GLN A 56 6.86 0.83 1.70
N TYR A 57 7.12 2.07 2.12
CA TYR A 57 8.47 2.53 2.39
C TYR A 57 9.18 1.69 3.46
N VAL A 58 8.50 1.43 4.58
CA VAL A 58 9.06 0.61 5.67
C VAL A 58 9.33 -0.82 5.22
N TYR A 59 8.40 -1.41 4.46
CA TYR A 59 8.56 -2.74 3.92
C TYR A 59 9.75 -2.84 2.94
N GLU A 60 9.85 -1.93 1.99
CA GLU A 60 10.96 -1.90 1.01
C GLU A 60 12.31 -1.71 1.70
N LYS A 61 12.39 -0.83 2.71
CA LYS A 61 13.61 -0.64 3.51
C LYS A 61 13.98 -1.89 4.31
N LEU A 62 12.99 -2.57 4.88
CA LEU A 62 13.22 -3.82 5.58
C LEU A 62 13.77 -4.89 4.63
N ILE A 63 13.15 -5.10 3.46
CA ILE A 63 13.58 -6.10 2.49
C ILE A 63 15.01 -5.81 2.02
N THR A 64 15.31 -4.57 1.63
CA THR A 64 16.64 -4.18 1.20
C THR A 64 17.69 -4.46 2.29
N ASN A 65 17.41 -4.07 3.54
CA ASN A 65 18.34 -4.32 4.64
C ASN A 65 18.45 -5.81 5.00
N TYR A 66 17.37 -6.56 4.83
CA TYR A 66 17.36 -7.99 5.06
C TYR A 66 18.20 -8.73 4.00
N GLU A 67 18.03 -8.40 2.74
CA GLU A 67 18.84 -8.94 1.62
C GLU A 67 20.33 -8.67 1.80
N LEU A 68 20.70 -7.47 2.26
CA LEU A 68 22.09 -7.11 2.53
C LEU A 68 22.73 -7.88 3.71
N ARG A 69 21.91 -8.40 4.63
CA ARG A 69 22.40 -9.14 5.82
C ARG A 69 22.39 -10.65 5.65
N ILE A 70 21.68 -11.17 4.66
CA ILE A 70 21.63 -12.59 4.41
C ILE A 70 22.80 -12.98 3.51
N THR A 71 23.84 -13.50 4.12
CA THR A 71 24.96 -14.17 3.41
C THR A 71 24.62 -15.64 3.11
N ASP A 72 23.51 -16.16 3.63
CA ASP A 72 23.12 -17.56 3.49
C ASP A 72 22.03 -17.70 2.41
N SER A 73 22.40 -18.31 1.29
CA SER A 73 21.54 -18.51 0.10
C SER A 73 20.29 -19.40 0.35
N LYS A 74 20.14 -19.97 1.55
CA LYS A 74 18.97 -20.80 1.93
C LYS A 74 17.79 -20.00 2.49
N LYS A 75 17.96 -18.74 2.86
CA LYS A 75 16.86 -17.91 3.38
C LYS A 75 16.16 -17.19 2.23
N ASN A 76 15.07 -17.77 1.76
CA ASN A 76 14.25 -17.23 0.69
C ASN A 76 13.37 -16.08 1.22
N LYS A 77 13.43 -14.90 0.58
CA LYS A 77 12.58 -13.74 0.89
C LYS A 77 11.08 -14.06 0.78
N ASN A 78 10.71 -15.07 0.00
CA ASN A 78 9.31 -15.48 -0.19
C ASN A 78 8.66 -16.06 1.09
N ASN A 79 9.46 -16.40 2.11
CA ASN A 79 8.98 -16.92 3.39
C ASN A 79 9.00 -15.86 4.51
N LEU A 80 9.33 -14.61 4.18
CA LEU A 80 9.37 -13.55 5.16
C LEU A 80 7.95 -13.06 5.49
N LYS A 81 7.57 -13.19 6.75
CA LYS A 81 6.32 -12.63 7.27
C LYS A 81 6.64 -11.33 8.00
N VAL A 82 6.01 -10.25 7.59
CA VAL A 82 6.28 -8.89 8.09
C VAL A 82 5.01 -8.27 8.63
N ILE A 83 5.12 -7.61 9.77
CA ILE A 83 4.09 -6.73 10.31
C ILE A 83 4.68 -5.32 10.35
N THR A 84 4.01 -4.39 9.69
CA THR A 84 4.34 -2.96 9.73
C THR A 84 3.29 -2.21 10.52
N CYS A 85 3.72 -1.32 11.42
CA CYS A 85 2.83 -0.49 12.22
C CYS A 85 3.06 0.98 11.88
N HIS A 86 1.96 1.71 11.61
CA HIS A 86 1.96 3.16 11.52
C HIS A 86 1.19 3.70 12.72
N ILE A 87 1.89 4.39 13.62
CA ILE A 87 1.34 4.94 14.86
C ILE A 87 1.58 6.45 14.85
N GLY A 88 0.52 7.20 14.91
CA GLY A 88 0.57 8.66 14.89
C GLY A 88 -0.82 9.28 15.05
N ASN A 89 -0.88 10.61 15.21
CA ASN A 89 -2.12 11.37 15.23
C ASN A 89 -2.67 11.58 13.82
#